data_19d035c17628bd956dd74ba03e1aad22
#
_entry.id   19d035c17628bd956dd74ba03e1aad22
#
_cell.length_a   1.000
_cell.length_b   1.000
_cell.length_c   1.000
_cell.angle_alpha   90.00
_cell.angle_beta   90.00
_cell.angle_gamma   90.00
#
_symmetry.space_group_name_H-M   'P 1'
#
loop_
_entity.id
_entity.type
_entity.pdbx_description
1 polymer ?
#
loop_
_entity_poly.entity_id
_entity_poly.type
_entity_poly.pdbx_seq_one_letter_code
_entity_poly.pdbx_strand_id
1 'polypeptide(L)'
;SGIANAIAASKLPALRRLELWLGDDNYGFDGDVGTYAKLLDAIDASRLESLGLRDSQISDALAGHLAAQPWLGKLQLLDLSMGTIGDAGAQALCESPHLAGLGTLDLSHHYIGADWQAKLRALPCKVVLDDPQDEDDGERYVAVAE
;
A
#
# COMPACT_ATOMS: atom_id res chain seq x y z
N SER A 1 6.83 -6.57 -13.15
CA SER A 1 5.65 -6.35 -13.99
C SER A 1 5.99 -5.42 -15.16
N GLY A 2 5.54 -5.81 -16.38
CA GLY A 2 5.77 -4.99 -17.57
C GLY A 2 5.13 -3.61 -17.46
N ILE A 3 3.95 -3.52 -16.86
CA ILE A 3 3.24 -2.25 -16.68
C ILE A 3 4.01 -1.35 -15.72
N ALA A 4 4.43 -1.86 -14.57
CA ALA A 4 5.18 -1.06 -13.60
C ALA A 4 6.51 -0.57 -14.17
N ASN A 5 7.22 -1.44 -14.89
CA ASN A 5 8.48 -1.06 -15.53
C ASN A 5 8.26 -0.02 -16.65
N ALA A 6 7.19 -0.17 -17.44
CA ALA A 6 6.86 0.79 -18.49
C ALA A 6 6.54 2.18 -17.90
N ILE A 7 5.79 2.23 -16.81
CA ILE A 7 5.49 3.49 -16.12
C ILE A 7 6.77 4.13 -15.60
N ALA A 8 7.63 3.36 -14.93
CA ALA A 8 8.90 3.86 -14.41
C ALA A 8 9.81 4.38 -15.53
N ALA A 9 9.87 3.66 -16.64
CA ALA A 9 10.72 4.03 -17.79
C ALA A 9 10.19 5.24 -18.56
N SER A 10 8.89 5.50 -18.54
CA SER A 10 8.26 6.58 -19.31
C SER A 10 8.54 7.97 -18.76
N LYS A 11 9.07 8.07 -17.53
CA LYS A 11 9.32 9.35 -16.87
C LYS A 11 8.10 10.27 -16.91
N LEU A 12 6.94 9.71 -16.52
CA LEU A 12 5.69 10.44 -16.54
C LEU A 12 5.81 11.73 -15.73
N PRO A 13 5.22 12.83 -16.22
CA PRO A 13 5.17 14.08 -15.45
C PRO A 13 4.33 13.88 -14.20
N ALA A 14 4.33 14.85 -13.32
CA ALA A 14 3.68 14.79 -12.02
C ALA A 14 2.27 14.21 -12.10
N LEU A 15 2.07 13.03 -11.54
CA LEU A 15 0.78 12.38 -11.42
C LEU A 15 0.04 12.93 -10.21
N ARG A 16 -1.28 13.04 -10.32
CA ARG A 16 -2.13 13.37 -9.17
C ARG A 16 -2.73 12.11 -8.54
N ARG A 17 -3.03 11.12 -9.37
CA ARG A 17 -3.60 9.84 -8.94
C ARG A 17 -2.90 8.70 -9.64
N LEU A 18 -2.57 7.70 -8.87
CA LEU A 18 -2.07 6.43 -9.40
C LEU A 18 -2.76 5.31 -8.64
N GLU A 19 -3.43 4.41 -9.35
CA GLU A 19 -4.04 3.24 -8.76
C GLU A 19 -3.66 2.01 -9.56
N LEU A 20 -3.13 1.01 -8.87
CA LEU A 20 -2.76 -0.27 -9.45
C LEU A 20 -3.45 -1.40 -8.69
N TRP A 21 -3.96 -2.37 -9.43
CA TRP A 21 -4.51 -3.62 -8.90
C TRP A 21 -3.49 -4.70 -9.20
N LEU A 22 -2.87 -5.24 -8.17
CA LEU A 22 -1.69 -6.08 -8.36
C LEU A 22 -2.01 -7.56 -8.52
N GLY A 23 -3.12 -8.02 -7.94
CA GLY A 23 -3.51 -9.41 -7.99
C GLY A 23 -2.57 -10.33 -7.22
N ASP A 24 -2.73 -11.63 -7.38
CA ASP A 24 -1.81 -12.60 -6.80
C ASP A 24 -0.92 -13.23 -7.88
N ASP A 25 0.14 -13.89 -7.43
CA ASP A 25 1.13 -14.47 -8.33
C ASP A 25 0.64 -15.72 -9.06
N ASN A 26 -0.51 -16.27 -8.68
CA ASN A 26 -1.12 -17.40 -9.37
C ASN A 26 -1.85 -17.01 -10.66
N TYR A 27 -2.19 -15.74 -10.81
CA TYR A 27 -3.07 -15.24 -11.86
C TYR A 27 -2.42 -14.14 -12.70
N GLY A 28 -1.12 -14.24 -12.92
CA GLY A 28 -0.42 -13.33 -13.82
C GLY A 28 0.30 -12.17 -13.16
N PHE A 29 0.33 -12.12 -11.84
CA PHE A 29 1.17 -11.16 -11.14
C PHE A 29 2.64 -11.51 -11.40
N ASP A 30 3.36 -10.62 -12.05
CA ASP A 30 4.76 -10.81 -12.41
C ASP A 30 5.68 -9.75 -11.80
N GLY A 31 5.17 -8.94 -10.89
CA GLY A 31 5.95 -7.94 -10.18
C GLY A 31 6.38 -8.42 -8.81
N ASP A 32 7.45 -7.86 -8.31
CA ASP A 32 7.92 -8.06 -6.95
C ASP A 32 8.08 -6.71 -6.24
N VAL A 33 8.46 -6.76 -4.95
CA VAL A 33 8.68 -5.55 -4.16
C VAL A 33 9.70 -4.63 -4.82
N GLY A 34 10.78 -5.18 -5.36
CA GLY A 34 11.82 -4.39 -6.02
C GLY A 34 11.31 -3.64 -7.23
N THR A 35 10.44 -4.27 -8.02
CA THR A 35 9.82 -3.63 -9.19
C THR A 35 8.96 -2.43 -8.77
N TYR A 36 8.09 -2.62 -7.78
CA TYR A 36 7.20 -1.54 -7.33
C TYR A 36 7.95 -0.46 -6.55
N ALA A 37 9.01 -0.82 -5.83
CA ALA A 37 9.88 0.14 -5.19
C ALA A 37 10.54 1.06 -6.22
N LYS A 38 11.03 0.50 -7.33
CA LYS A 38 11.60 1.29 -8.43
C LYS A 38 10.56 2.21 -9.05
N LEU A 39 9.34 1.73 -9.24
CA LEU A 39 8.25 2.55 -9.75
C LEU A 39 7.99 3.74 -8.82
N LEU A 40 7.86 3.49 -7.53
CA LEU A 40 7.58 4.54 -6.54
C LEU A 40 8.72 5.56 -6.46
N ASP A 41 9.97 5.10 -6.61
CA ASP A 41 11.13 5.99 -6.62
C ASP A 41 11.23 6.81 -7.91
N ALA A 42 10.67 6.30 -9.01
CA ALA A 42 10.76 6.93 -10.32
C ALA A 42 9.66 7.97 -10.58
N ILE A 43 8.52 7.87 -9.90
CA ILE A 43 7.43 8.82 -10.12
C ILE A 43 7.75 10.17 -9.49
N ASP A 44 7.29 11.24 -10.15
CA ASP A 44 7.32 12.57 -9.56
C ASP A 44 6.12 12.71 -8.64
N ALA A 45 6.36 12.60 -7.34
CA ALA A 45 5.32 12.65 -6.32
C ALA A 45 4.99 14.09 -5.87
N SER A 46 5.55 15.10 -6.53
CA SER A 46 5.36 16.51 -6.10
C SER A 46 3.90 16.96 -6.13
N ARG A 47 3.08 16.33 -6.99
CA ARG A 47 1.65 16.63 -7.11
C ARG A 47 0.75 15.43 -6.80
N LEU A 48 1.34 14.34 -6.32
CA LEU A 48 0.58 13.14 -6.05
C LEU A 48 -0.37 13.36 -4.87
N GLU A 49 -1.65 13.14 -5.10
CA GLU A 49 -2.70 13.30 -4.10
C GLU A 49 -3.25 11.96 -3.62
N SER A 50 -3.26 10.95 -4.51
CA SER A 50 -3.86 9.66 -4.24
C SER A 50 -3.00 8.55 -4.82
N LEU A 51 -2.66 7.58 -3.99
CA LEU A 51 -1.92 6.40 -4.38
C LEU A 51 -2.67 5.16 -3.92
N GLY A 52 -2.98 4.27 -4.85
CA GLY A 52 -3.58 2.97 -4.56
C GLY A 52 -2.69 1.85 -5.08
N LEU A 53 -2.32 0.93 -4.18
CA LEU A 53 -1.64 -0.32 -4.53
C LEU A 53 -2.50 -1.44 -3.96
N ARG A 54 -3.61 -1.70 -4.62
CA ARG A 54 -4.69 -2.54 -4.11
C ARG A 54 -4.50 -4.00 -4.51
N ASP A 55 -5.17 -4.87 -3.80
CA ASP A 55 -5.26 -6.30 -4.10
C ASP A 55 -3.85 -6.95 -4.19
N SER A 56 -2.94 -6.57 -3.29
CA SER A 56 -1.53 -6.95 -3.34
C SER A 56 -1.19 -8.06 -2.36
N GLN A 57 -0.47 -9.08 -2.81
CA GLN A 57 0.12 -10.10 -1.93
C GLN A 57 1.41 -9.63 -1.24
N ILE A 58 1.94 -8.49 -1.64
CA ILE A 58 3.17 -7.92 -1.06
C ILE A 58 2.89 -6.66 -0.24
N SER A 59 1.68 -6.55 0.31
CA SER A 59 1.22 -5.35 1.02
C SER A 59 2.12 -4.94 2.17
N ASP A 60 2.59 -5.89 3.00
CA ASP A 60 3.47 -5.57 4.13
C ASP A 60 4.78 -4.94 3.66
N ALA A 61 5.40 -5.51 2.64
CA ALA A 61 6.65 -4.99 2.10
C ALA A 61 6.47 -3.64 1.41
N LEU A 62 5.35 -3.46 0.70
CA LEU A 62 5.02 -2.16 0.10
C LEU A 62 4.78 -1.11 1.17
N ALA A 63 4.09 -1.45 2.25
CA ALA A 63 3.87 -0.54 3.36
C ALA A 63 5.20 -0.09 3.98
N GLY A 64 6.15 -1.01 4.14
CA GLY A 64 7.49 -0.69 4.63
C GLY A 64 8.23 0.27 3.71
N HIS A 65 8.16 0.07 2.42
CA HIS A 65 8.79 0.96 1.45
C HIS A 65 8.13 2.34 1.44
N LEU A 66 6.80 2.39 1.46
CA LEU A 66 6.03 3.64 1.49
C LEU A 66 6.30 4.44 2.77
N ALA A 67 6.42 3.76 3.90
CA ALA A 67 6.67 4.41 5.18
C ALA A 67 7.97 5.22 5.21
N ALA A 68 8.92 4.89 4.36
CA ALA A 68 10.19 5.59 4.22
C ALA A 68 10.14 6.77 3.24
N GLN A 69 9.03 6.98 2.53
CA GLN A 69 8.94 8.03 1.52
C GLN A 69 8.64 9.39 2.13
N PRO A 70 9.44 10.42 1.85
CA PRO A 70 9.22 11.77 2.41
C PRO A 70 7.90 12.40 1.98
N TRP A 71 7.33 11.98 0.84
CA TRP A 71 6.09 12.52 0.30
C TRP A 71 4.84 11.86 0.85
N LEU A 72 4.98 10.82 1.68
CA LEU A 72 3.84 10.06 2.19
C LEU A 72 2.78 10.94 2.85
N GLY A 73 3.19 11.87 3.70
CA GLY A 73 2.28 12.77 4.42
C GLY A 73 1.62 13.84 3.58
N LYS A 74 2.01 13.96 2.30
CA LYS A 74 1.38 14.90 1.37
C LYS A 74 0.17 14.30 0.66
N LEU A 75 -0.02 12.99 0.75
CA LEU A 75 -1.15 12.31 0.10
C LEU A 75 -2.45 12.63 0.82
N GLN A 76 -3.51 12.80 0.05
CA GLN A 76 -4.87 12.85 0.57
C GLN A 76 -5.41 11.44 0.85
N LEU A 77 -4.99 10.46 0.03
CA LEU A 77 -5.40 9.06 0.17
C LEU A 77 -4.24 8.13 -0.14
N LEU A 78 -3.97 7.22 0.78
CA LEU A 78 -3.17 6.01 0.52
C LEU A 78 -4.09 4.80 0.67
N ASP A 79 -4.27 4.04 -0.42
CA ASP A 79 -5.16 2.89 -0.46
C ASP A 79 -4.34 1.62 -0.65
N LEU A 80 -4.24 0.82 0.41
CA LEU A 80 -3.61 -0.49 0.42
C LEU A 80 -4.65 -1.59 0.68
N SER A 81 -5.90 -1.33 0.29
CA SER A 81 -7.01 -2.23 0.56
C SER A 81 -6.97 -3.49 -0.30
N MET A 82 -7.77 -4.47 0.08
CA MET A 82 -8.02 -5.72 -0.65
C MET A 82 -6.80 -6.65 -0.74
N GLY A 83 -5.73 -6.31 -0.06
CA GLY A 83 -4.47 -7.07 -0.08
C GLY A 83 -4.28 -7.93 1.16
N THR A 84 -3.03 -8.21 1.46
CA THR A 84 -2.62 -9.12 2.53
C THR A 84 -1.92 -8.41 3.68
N ILE A 85 -2.12 -7.11 3.85
CA ILE A 85 -1.43 -6.35 4.89
C ILE A 85 -1.76 -6.90 6.29
N GLY A 86 -0.73 -7.05 7.10
CA GLY A 86 -0.85 -7.53 8.46
C GLY A 86 -0.10 -6.66 9.44
N ASP A 87 0.32 -7.25 10.54
CA ASP A 87 0.98 -6.51 11.63
C ASP A 87 2.28 -5.85 11.21
N ALA A 88 3.06 -6.50 10.35
CA ALA A 88 4.34 -5.93 9.88
C ALA A 88 4.14 -4.64 9.09
N GLY A 89 3.16 -4.62 8.19
CA GLY A 89 2.82 -3.41 7.44
C GLY A 89 2.23 -2.33 8.34
N ALA A 90 1.36 -2.71 9.27
CA ALA A 90 0.79 -1.79 10.25
C ALA A 90 1.88 -1.15 11.10
N GLN A 91 2.85 -1.93 11.57
CA GLN A 91 3.98 -1.43 12.34
C GLN A 91 4.79 -0.41 11.55
N ALA A 92 5.13 -0.73 10.30
CA ALA A 92 5.89 0.17 9.44
C ALA A 92 5.20 1.52 9.27
N LEU A 93 3.88 1.50 9.05
CA LEU A 93 3.10 2.73 8.90
C LEU A 93 3.03 3.53 10.20
N CYS A 94 2.79 2.85 11.34
CA CYS A 94 2.72 3.51 12.64
C CYS A 94 4.06 4.16 13.04
N GLU A 95 5.17 3.56 12.66
CA GLU A 95 6.51 4.04 12.99
C GLU A 95 7.07 5.03 11.98
N SER A 96 6.34 5.30 10.89
CA SER A 96 6.80 6.20 9.84
C SER A 96 6.89 7.64 10.34
N PRO A 97 8.06 8.30 10.18
CA PRO A 97 8.17 9.72 10.51
C PRO A 97 7.52 10.63 9.46
N HIS A 98 7.06 10.06 8.34
CA HIS A 98 6.51 10.82 7.21
C HIS A 98 5.00 10.74 7.10
N LEU A 99 4.32 9.99 7.98
CA LEU A 99 2.89 9.75 7.88
C LEU A 99 2.05 10.96 8.28
N ALA A 100 2.56 11.81 9.14
CA ALA A 100 1.85 12.99 9.61
C ALA A 100 1.43 13.88 8.43
N GLY A 101 0.16 14.23 8.35
CA GLY A 101 -0.40 15.00 7.23
C GLY A 101 -1.15 14.17 6.21
N LEU A 102 -0.97 12.84 6.20
CA LEU A 102 -1.78 11.95 5.35
C LEU A 102 -3.27 12.13 5.68
N GLY A 103 -4.11 12.28 4.65
CA GLY A 103 -5.54 12.48 4.85
C GLY A 103 -6.27 11.21 5.27
N THR A 104 -6.26 10.21 4.41
CA THR A 104 -6.93 8.93 4.64
C THR A 104 -6.01 7.78 4.32
N LEU A 105 -6.01 6.76 5.21
CA LEU A 105 -5.32 5.49 5.00
C LEU A 105 -6.38 4.39 4.95
N ASP A 106 -6.58 3.80 3.78
CA ASP A 106 -7.55 2.72 3.59
C ASP A 106 -6.84 1.38 3.59
N LEU A 107 -7.12 0.58 4.62
CA LEU A 107 -6.55 -0.75 4.81
C LEU A 107 -7.66 -1.83 4.82
N SER A 108 -8.82 -1.55 4.24
CA SER A 108 -9.94 -2.50 4.23
C SER A 108 -9.53 -3.84 3.63
N HIS A 109 -10.06 -4.93 4.14
CA HIS A 109 -9.64 -6.29 3.86
C HIS A 109 -8.18 -6.48 4.26
N HIS A 110 -7.95 -6.69 5.55
CA HIS A 110 -6.61 -6.78 6.13
C HIS A 110 -6.51 -7.94 7.11
N TYR A 111 -5.28 -8.27 7.46
CA TYR A 111 -4.94 -9.32 8.43
C TYR A 111 -4.26 -8.74 9.68
N ILE A 112 -4.61 -7.51 10.04
CA ILE A 112 -4.00 -6.79 11.15
C ILE A 112 -4.66 -7.19 12.47
N GLY A 113 -3.86 -7.53 13.47
CA GLY A 113 -4.34 -7.89 14.80
C GLY A 113 -4.90 -6.69 15.56
N ALA A 114 -5.68 -6.98 16.60
CA ALA A 114 -6.41 -5.97 17.37
C ALA A 114 -5.50 -4.89 17.97
N ASP A 115 -4.32 -5.27 18.46
CA ASP A 115 -3.38 -4.33 19.07
C ASP A 115 -2.88 -3.29 18.06
N TRP A 116 -2.53 -3.73 16.85
CA TRP A 116 -2.07 -2.84 15.80
C TRP A 116 -3.21 -2.03 15.19
N GLN A 117 -4.43 -2.59 15.14
CA GLN A 117 -5.61 -1.81 14.74
C GLN A 117 -5.82 -0.62 15.69
N ALA A 118 -5.69 -0.83 17.00
CA ALA A 118 -5.81 0.24 17.98
C ALA A 118 -4.74 1.32 17.79
N LYS A 119 -3.51 0.92 17.52
CA LYS A 119 -2.41 1.87 17.27
C LYS A 119 -2.63 2.66 15.99
N LEU A 120 -3.14 2.01 14.93
CA LEU A 120 -3.47 2.69 13.67
C LEU A 120 -4.57 3.73 13.89
N ARG A 121 -5.61 3.41 14.68
CA ARG A 121 -6.69 4.36 14.97
C ARG A 121 -6.24 5.57 15.77
N ALA A 122 -5.11 5.46 16.45
CA ALA A 122 -4.53 6.59 17.18
C ALA A 122 -3.72 7.55 16.30
N LEU A 123 -3.49 7.22 15.03
CA LEU A 123 -2.78 8.07 14.08
C LEU A 123 -3.58 9.35 13.77
N PRO A 124 -2.89 10.44 13.39
CA PRO A 124 -3.58 11.71 13.11
C PRO A 124 -4.38 11.73 11.81
N CYS A 125 -4.36 10.67 11.02
CA CYS A 125 -5.14 10.55 9.79
C CYS A 125 -6.39 9.70 10.00
N LYS A 126 -7.33 9.76 9.03
CA LYS A 126 -8.46 8.86 9.00
C LYS A 126 -7.99 7.48 8.56
N VAL A 127 -8.24 6.47 9.38
CA VAL A 127 -7.87 5.08 9.05
C VAL A 127 -9.13 4.26 8.86
N VAL A 128 -9.23 3.55 7.73
CA VAL A 128 -10.32 2.63 7.42
C VAL A 128 -9.80 1.21 7.59
N LEU A 129 -10.42 0.46 8.49
CA LEU A 129 -10.03 -0.91 8.84
C LEU A 129 -11.21 -1.87 8.69
N ASP A 130 -12.04 -1.66 7.67
CA ASP A 130 -13.20 -2.50 7.42
C ASP A 130 -12.77 -3.89 6.92
N ASP A 131 -13.66 -4.85 7.07
CA ASP A 131 -13.52 -6.19 6.54
C ASP A 131 -12.23 -6.90 7.00
N PRO A 132 -12.02 -7.04 8.33
CA PRO A 132 -10.86 -7.77 8.83
C PRO A 132 -10.95 -9.26 8.45
N GLN A 133 -9.80 -9.85 8.13
CA GLN A 133 -9.67 -11.23 7.71
C GLN A 133 -8.87 -12.04 8.74
N ASP A 134 -9.07 -13.35 8.74
CA ASP A 134 -8.25 -14.28 9.49
C ASP A 134 -7.42 -15.13 8.53
N GLU A 135 -6.20 -15.47 8.94
CA GLU A 135 -5.35 -16.37 8.17
C GLU A 135 -5.96 -17.78 8.14
N ASP A 136 -5.93 -18.42 6.98
CA ASP A 136 -6.39 -19.79 6.80
C ASP A 136 -5.14 -20.69 6.66
N ASP A 137 -4.90 -21.53 7.66
CA ASP A 137 -3.69 -22.37 7.76
C ASP A 137 -2.40 -21.56 7.60
N GLY A 138 -2.36 -20.33 8.16
CA GLY A 138 -1.21 -19.43 8.02
C GLY A 138 -1.14 -18.69 6.69
N GLU A 139 -2.13 -18.86 5.83
CA GLU A 139 -2.17 -18.23 4.51
C GLU A 139 -3.04 -16.97 4.52
N ARG A 140 -2.66 -16.01 3.72
CA ARG A 140 -3.41 -14.77 3.50
C ARG A 140 -3.73 -14.64 2.02
N TYR A 141 -4.95 -14.18 1.73
CA TYR A 141 -5.44 -14.07 0.37
C TYR A 141 -5.87 -12.65 0.05
N VAL A 142 -5.60 -12.20 -1.18
CA VAL A 142 -6.14 -10.94 -1.68
C VAL A 142 -7.65 -11.08 -1.89
N ALA A 143 -8.35 -9.93 -1.90
CA ALA A 143 -9.81 -9.94 -2.01
C ALA A 143 -10.28 -10.42 -3.38
N VAL A 144 -9.52 -10.11 -4.44
CA VAL A 144 -9.85 -10.50 -5.83
C VAL A 144 -8.66 -11.27 -6.39
N ALA A 145 -8.76 -12.61 -6.42
CA ALA A 145 -7.72 -13.48 -6.94
C ALA A 145 -8.09 -13.90 -8.39
N GLU A 146 -7.62 -13.13 -9.35
CA GLU A 146 -7.86 -13.40 -10.77
C GLU A 146 -6.58 -13.47 -11.57
#